data_499ea954b9daec745bcd2aed0a3708c3
#
_entry.id   499ea954b9daec745bcd2aed0a3708c3
#
_cell.length_a   1.000
_cell.length_b   1.000
_cell.length_c   1.000
_cell.angle_alpha   90.00
_cell.angle_beta   90.00
_cell.angle_gamma   90.00
#
_symmetry.space_group_name_H-M   'P 1'
#
loop_
_entity.id
_entity.type
_entity.pdbx_description
1 polymer ?
#
loop_
_entity_poly.entity_id
_entity_poly.type
_entity_poly.pdbx_seq_one_letter_code
_entity_poly.pdbx_strand_id
1 'polypeptide(L)'
;ESIAAASENIADQQASSMEIADIPIYSGEAYCEINGNVPYFSEDEMVTEAFENYSDLDFLGRCGVAYANICKEIMPTEERGEIGMIKPSGWHTVKYNDRIDGNYLYNRCHLIGYQLAGENANEKNLITGTRYLNVTGMLPFENEVADYVESTGNHVLYRVTPVYDGDNLVASGVQMEAESVEDKGAGVSFNVYVYNVQPGVIIDYATGDSEADPDYVVPGENASTKVSEGKGDDDQTAEAGMIGETQDTESDIGRDKTG
;
A
#
# COMPACT_ATOMS: atom_id res chain seq x y z
N GLU A 1 -13.67 2.19 -32.70
CA GLU A 1 -14.49 1.07 -32.14
C GLU A 1 -13.72 0.11 -31.23
N SER A 2 -12.39 0.15 -31.14
CA SER A 2 -11.58 -0.81 -30.33
C SER A 2 -11.25 -0.36 -28.90
N ILE A 3 -11.37 0.91 -28.58
CA ILE A 3 -11.02 1.42 -27.22
C ILE A 3 -12.18 1.25 -26.22
N ALA A 4 -13.43 1.30 -26.68
CA ALA A 4 -14.59 1.09 -25.81
C ALA A 4 -14.78 -0.38 -25.39
N ALA A 5 -14.29 -1.34 -26.19
CA ALA A 5 -14.38 -2.77 -25.87
C ALA A 5 -13.37 -3.22 -24.83
N ALA A 6 -12.24 -2.49 -24.66
CA ALA A 6 -11.25 -2.78 -23.64
C ALA A 6 -11.72 -2.39 -22.23
N SER A 7 -12.52 -1.31 -22.10
CA SER A 7 -13.01 -0.85 -20.80
C SER A 7 -14.13 -1.71 -20.22
N GLU A 8 -14.90 -2.41 -21.06
CA GLU A 8 -15.94 -3.34 -20.59
C GLU A 8 -15.38 -4.70 -20.14
N ASN A 9 -14.20 -5.09 -20.62
CA ASN A 9 -13.55 -6.34 -20.22
C ASN A 9 -12.84 -6.27 -18.87
N ILE A 10 -12.50 -5.08 -18.37
CA ILE A 10 -11.84 -4.92 -17.07
C ILE A 10 -12.79 -5.29 -15.91
N ALA A 11 -14.08 -5.06 -16.07
CA ALA A 11 -15.09 -5.43 -15.07
C ALA A 11 -15.37 -6.96 -15.05
N ASP A 12 -15.19 -7.65 -16.17
CA ASP A 12 -15.38 -9.11 -16.26
C ASP A 12 -14.13 -9.92 -15.94
N GLN A 13 -12.93 -9.31 -15.93
CA GLN A 13 -11.67 -9.96 -15.51
C GLN A 13 -11.49 -10.01 -13.98
N GLN A 14 -12.44 -9.57 -13.19
CA GLN A 14 -12.55 -9.88 -11.76
C GLN A 14 -12.69 -11.38 -11.45
N ALA A 15 -12.56 -12.24 -12.45
CA ALA A 15 -12.82 -13.68 -12.34
C ALA A 15 -11.75 -14.50 -11.59
N SER A 16 -10.75 -13.86 -11.00
CA SER A 16 -9.88 -14.49 -9.99
C SER A 16 -9.65 -13.57 -8.82
N SER A 17 -10.71 -12.89 -8.35
CA SER A 17 -10.64 -12.20 -7.05
C SER A 17 -10.32 -13.24 -5.99
N MET A 18 -9.18 -13.07 -5.38
CA MET A 18 -8.79 -13.86 -4.22
C MET A 18 -9.85 -13.70 -3.14
N GLU A 19 -10.50 -14.79 -2.76
CA GLU A 19 -11.41 -14.76 -1.62
C GLU A 19 -10.59 -14.64 -0.33
N ILE A 20 -11.05 -13.79 0.60
CA ILE A 20 -10.38 -13.62 1.90
C ILE A 20 -10.18 -14.97 2.62
N ALA A 21 -11.08 -15.91 2.41
CA ALA A 21 -11.00 -17.26 2.98
C ALA A 21 -9.77 -18.05 2.51
N ASP A 22 -9.19 -17.70 1.37
CA ASP A 22 -8.01 -18.36 0.81
C ASP A 22 -6.70 -17.72 1.26
N ILE A 23 -6.76 -16.54 1.92
CA ILE A 23 -5.60 -15.84 2.43
C ILE A 23 -5.18 -16.45 3.78
N PRO A 24 -3.92 -16.89 3.93
CA PRO A 24 -3.39 -17.31 5.22
C PRO A 24 -3.54 -16.23 6.29
N ILE A 25 -3.83 -16.63 7.51
CA ILE A 25 -3.85 -15.69 8.65
C ILE A 25 -2.44 -15.12 8.83
N TYR A 26 -2.36 -13.80 9.08
CA TYR A 26 -1.10 -13.13 9.38
C TYR A 26 -0.33 -13.85 10.51
N SER A 27 0.92 -14.16 10.27
CA SER A 27 1.79 -14.91 11.20
C SER A 27 3.13 -14.25 11.48
N GLY A 28 3.24 -12.94 11.15
CA GLY A 28 4.47 -12.15 11.39
C GLY A 28 5.20 -11.73 10.13
N GLU A 29 4.93 -12.36 8.98
CA GLU A 29 5.51 -11.98 7.70
C GLU A 29 4.64 -10.92 7.01
N ALA A 30 5.26 -9.91 6.39
CA ALA A 30 4.54 -8.79 5.78
C ALA A 30 3.65 -9.21 4.61
N TYR A 31 3.96 -10.32 3.95
CA TYR A 31 3.24 -10.84 2.80
C TYR A 31 3.24 -12.37 2.78
N CYS A 32 2.39 -12.94 1.93
CA CYS A 32 2.46 -14.35 1.55
C CYS A 32 2.35 -14.48 0.03
N GLU A 33 2.92 -15.56 -0.51
CA GLU A 33 2.81 -15.89 -1.93
C GLU A 33 1.41 -16.41 -2.27
N ILE A 34 0.89 -15.98 -3.41
CA ILE A 34 -0.39 -16.41 -3.97
C ILE A 34 -0.13 -17.19 -5.26
N ASN A 35 -0.92 -18.22 -5.51
CA ASN A 35 -0.82 -19.04 -6.72
C ASN A 35 0.62 -19.56 -7.00
N GLY A 36 1.36 -19.89 -5.94
CA GLY A 36 2.76 -20.29 -6.08
C GLY A 36 3.67 -19.21 -6.63
N ASN A 37 3.36 -17.94 -6.32
CA ASN A 37 4.03 -16.75 -6.80
C ASN A 37 3.92 -16.49 -8.32
N VAL A 38 2.89 -17.04 -8.98
CA VAL A 38 2.66 -16.89 -10.43
C VAL A 38 1.54 -15.88 -10.65
N PRO A 39 1.78 -14.77 -11.39
CA PRO A 39 0.75 -13.81 -11.77
C PRO A 39 -0.37 -14.42 -12.61
N TYR A 40 -1.54 -13.76 -12.61
CA TYR A 40 -2.71 -14.18 -13.40
C TYR A 40 -2.83 -13.42 -14.73
N PHE A 41 -1.73 -12.90 -15.28
CA PHE A 41 -1.78 -12.25 -16.60
C PHE A 41 -1.90 -13.28 -17.72
N SER A 42 -2.74 -12.98 -18.70
CA SER A 42 -2.87 -13.77 -19.91
C SER A 42 -1.83 -13.35 -20.96
N GLU A 43 -1.55 -14.22 -21.93
CA GLU A 43 -0.64 -13.86 -23.03
C GLU A 43 -1.11 -12.65 -23.84
N ASP A 44 -2.43 -12.41 -23.92
CA ASP A 44 -3.01 -11.26 -24.65
C ASP A 44 -2.83 -9.94 -23.88
N GLU A 45 -2.58 -9.96 -22.57
CA GLU A 45 -2.27 -8.80 -21.75
C GLU A 45 -0.79 -8.38 -21.86
N MET A 46 0.09 -9.29 -22.30
CA MET A 46 1.53 -9.06 -22.39
C MET A 46 1.87 -8.14 -23.58
N VAL A 47 1.53 -6.86 -23.45
CA VAL A 47 1.72 -5.82 -24.47
C VAL A 47 2.76 -4.80 -24.03
N THR A 48 3.40 -4.12 -25.02
CA THR A 48 4.39 -3.07 -24.75
C THR A 48 3.82 -1.66 -24.92
N GLU A 49 2.50 -1.52 -24.96
CA GLU A 49 1.83 -0.21 -24.97
C GLU A 49 1.72 0.30 -23.53
N ALA A 50 2.15 1.55 -23.30
CA ALA A 50 2.03 2.20 -22.01
C ALA A 50 0.57 2.47 -21.67
N PHE A 51 0.13 2.11 -20.47
CA PHE A 51 -1.21 2.45 -19.95
C PHE A 51 -1.22 2.51 -18.43
N GLU A 52 -2.21 3.25 -17.91
CA GLU A 52 -2.58 3.30 -16.51
C GLU A 52 -4.11 3.27 -16.39
N ASN A 53 -4.62 2.39 -15.55
CA ASN A 53 -6.04 2.25 -15.28
C ASN A 53 -6.30 2.18 -13.79
N TYR A 54 -7.21 3.00 -13.31
CA TYR A 54 -7.65 3.04 -11.92
C TYR A 54 -9.17 2.87 -11.88
N SER A 55 -9.64 1.81 -11.23
CA SER A 55 -11.07 1.57 -11.09
C SER A 55 -11.77 2.72 -10.39
N ASP A 56 -13.03 2.98 -10.74
CA ASP A 56 -13.84 3.92 -10.01
C ASP A 56 -13.99 3.49 -8.54
N LEU A 57 -14.12 4.46 -7.65
CA LEU A 57 -14.44 4.18 -6.26
C LEU A 57 -15.81 3.49 -6.18
N ASP A 58 -15.93 2.52 -5.29
CA ASP A 58 -17.20 1.87 -5.04
C ASP A 58 -18.17 2.78 -4.25
N PHE A 59 -19.38 2.29 -3.95
CA PHE A 59 -20.39 3.05 -3.23
C PHE A 59 -20.02 3.41 -1.78
N LEU A 60 -18.99 2.75 -1.20
CA LEU A 60 -18.41 3.07 0.11
C LEU A 60 -17.20 4.02 -0.01
N GLY A 61 -16.84 4.45 -1.22
CA GLY A 61 -15.68 5.30 -1.49
C GLY A 61 -14.34 4.56 -1.41
N ARG A 62 -14.34 3.22 -1.58
CA ARG A 62 -13.15 2.38 -1.55
C ARG A 62 -12.55 2.24 -2.94
N CYS A 63 -11.21 2.18 -3.01
CA CYS A 63 -10.50 1.90 -4.25
C CYS A 63 -10.77 0.48 -4.74
N GLY A 64 -10.87 0.31 -6.05
CA GLY A 64 -10.80 -0.97 -6.74
C GLY A 64 -9.39 -1.26 -7.27
N VAL A 65 -9.32 -2.05 -8.34
CA VAL A 65 -8.06 -2.44 -8.98
C VAL A 65 -7.34 -1.24 -9.57
N ALA A 66 -6.03 -1.15 -9.33
CA ALA A 66 -5.10 -0.30 -10.08
C ALA A 66 -4.23 -1.20 -10.98
N TYR A 67 -4.16 -0.90 -12.27
CA TYR A 67 -3.50 -1.73 -13.27
C TYR A 67 -2.76 -0.87 -14.28
N ALA A 68 -1.47 -1.11 -14.47
CA ALA A 68 -0.64 -0.35 -15.39
C ALA A 68 0.40 -1.23 -16.09
N ASN A 69 0.87 -0.78 -17.23
CA ASN A 69 2.07 -1.29 -17.87
C ASN A 69 3.22 -0.33 -17.56
N ILE A 70 3.98 -0.64 -16.51
CA ILE A 70 5.06 0.23 -16.01
C ILE A 70 6.19 0.27 -17.00
N CYS A 71 6.53 1.47 -17.44
CA CYS A 71 7.60 1.75 -18.38
C CYS A 71 8.14 3.17 -18.18
N LYS A 72 9.26 3.50 -18.80
CA LYS A 72 9.88 4.83 -18.64
C LYS A 72 8.98 6.00 -19.04
N GLU A 73 8.01 5.77 -19.91
CA GLU A 73 7.10 6.83 -20.39
C GLU A 73 6.16 7.33 -19.31
N ILE A 74 5.73 6.48 -18.37
CA ILE A 74 4.81 6.83 -17.29
C ILE A 74 5.51 7.06 -15.95
N MET A 75 6.79 6.72 -15.83
CA MET A 75 7.56 7.01 -14.61
C MET A 75 7.68 8.52 -14.37
N PRO A 76 7.77 8.97 -13.10
CA PRO A 76 7.77 10.39 -12.77
C PRO A 76 8.96 11.14 -13.38
N THR A 77 8.68 12.31 -13.93
CA THR A 77 9.69 13.27 -14.41
C THR A 77 9.79 14.50 -13.51
N GLU A 78 8.89 14.63 -12.55
CA GLU A 78 8.79 15.74 -11.60
C GLU A 78 8.92 15.22 -10.17
N GLU A 79 9.18 16.13 -9.22
CA GLU A 79 9.17 15.80 -7.80
C GLU A 79 7.74 15.50 -7.33
N ARG A 80 7.62 14.60 -6.34
CA ARG A 80 6.35 14.23 -5.74
C ARG A 80 5.68 15.44 -5.09
N GLY A 81 4.38 15.62 -5.38
CA GLY A 81 3.57 16.67 -4.77
C GLY A 81 2.90 16.24 -3.47
N GLU A 82 2.20 17.19 -2.85
CA GLU A 82 1.41 16.92 -1.63
C GLU A 82 0.15 16.12 -1.95
N ILE A 83 -0.20 15.16 -1.08
CA ILE A 83 -1.40 14.34 -1.16
C ILE A 83 -2.28 14.43 0.10
N GLY A 84 -1.92 15.30 1.04
CA GLY A 84 -2.58 15.45 2.35
C GLY A 84 -4.08 15.78 2.29
N MET A 85 -4.57 16.33 1.16
CA MET A 85 -5.98 16.67 0.96
C MET A 85 -6.87 15.43 0.74
N ILE A 86 -6.31 14.31 0.30
CA ILE A 86 -7.08 13.08 0.04
C ILE A 86 -7.24 12.30 1.34
N LYS A 87 -8.44 11.86 1.60
CA LYS A 87 -8.79 11.01 2.75
C LYS A 87 -9.45 9.74 2.21
N PRO A 88 -8.69 8.65 2.03
CA PRO A 88 -9.25 7.38 1.60
C PRO A 88 -10.31 6.86 2.58
N SER A 89 -11.10 5.85 2.18
CA SER A 89 -12.08 5.21 3.08
C SER A 89 -11.42 4.74 4.37
N GLY A 90 -12.10 4.93 5.52
CA GLY A 90 -11.59 4.56 6.84
C GLY A 90 -10.37 5.37 7.31
N TRP A 91 -10.12 6.56 6.75
CA TRP A 91 -8.96 7.39 7.13
C TRP A 91 -9.07 8.01 8.51
N HIS A 92 -8.07 7.75 9.36
CA HIS A 92 -7.86 8.42 10.63
C HIS A 92 -6.42 8.91 10.75
N THR A 93 -6.22 10.05 11.42
CA THR A 93 -4.88 10.53 11.77
C THR A 93 -4.55 10.08 13.20
N VAL A 94 -3.81 8.99 13.32
CA VAL A 94 -3.49 8.34 14.59
C VAL A 94 -1.98 8.14 14.72
N LYS A 95 -1.46 8.31 15.95
CA LYS A 95 -0.03 8.15 16.27
C LYS A 95 0.18 7.12 17.38
N TYR A 96 1.25 6.32 17.22
CA TYR A 96 1.76 5.39 18.22
C TYR A 96 3.28 5.59 18.33
N ASN A 97 3.69 6.51 19.20
CA ASN A 97 5.07 7.02 19.27
C ASN A 97 6.09 5.99 19.81
N ASP A 98 5.61 4.95 20.46
CA ASP A 98 6.42 3.91 21.12
C ASP A 98 6.62 2.66 20.26
N ARG A 99 5.91 2.51 19.16
CA ARG A 99 5.88 1.27 18.37
C ARG A 99 5.87 1.41 16.86
N ILE A 100 5.76 2.64 16.33
CA ILE A 100 5.77 2.88 14.88
C ILE A 100 6.88 3.88 14.53
N ASP A 101 7.76 3.49 13.64
CA ASP A 101 8.74 4.41 13.06
C ASP A 101 8.02 5.51 12.27
N GLY A 102 8.35 6.80 12.55
CA GLY A 102 7.61 7.94 12.02
C GLY A 102 6.28 8.22 12.72
N ASN A 103 5.91 7.44 13.73
CA ASN A 103 4.78 7.60 14.65
C ASN A 103 3.38 7.40 14.07
N TYR A 104 3.13 7.72 12.80
CA TYR A 104 1.79 7.61 12.20
C TYR A 104 1.45 6.18 11.82
N LEU A 105 0.24 5.73 12.24
CA LEU A 105 -0.28 4.41 11.87
C LEU A 105 -0.55 4.32 10.38
N TYR A 106 -1.31 5.28 9.86
CA TYR A 106 -1.75 5.26 8.48
C TYR A 106 -0.96 6.19 7.58
N ASN A 107 -0.66 5.68 6.41
CA ASN A 107 -0.19 6.40 5.25
C ASN A 107 -1.31 6.46 4.20
N ARG A 108 -1.33 7.49 3.37
CA ARG A 108 -2.04 7.48 2.09
C ARG A 108 -1.23 6.62 1.16
N CYS A 109 -1.53 5.31 1.22
CA CYS A 109 -0.75 4.31 0.52
C CYS A 109 -1.18 4.26 -0.95
N HIS A 110 -0.25 4.52 -1.86
CA HIS A 110 -0.50 4.32 -3.28
C HIS A 110 -0.65 2.83 -3.58
N LEU A 111 -1.62 2.46 -4.42
CA LEU A 111 -1.70 1.11 -4.99
C LEU A 111 -0.58 0.92 -6.03
N ILE A 112 -0.43 1.88 -6.95
CA ILE A 112 0.74 1.97 -7.82
C ILE A 112 1.58 3.14 -7.32
N GLY A 113 2.77 2.86 -6.81
CA GLY A 113 3.67 3.83 -6.21
C GLY A 113 4.03 4.97 -7.15
N TYR A 114 4.20 6.18 -6.63
CA TYR A 114 4.57 7.36 -7.41
C TYR A 114 5.82 7.13 -8.28
N GLN A 115 6.79 6.39 -7.76
CA GLN A 115 8.02 6.05 -8.50
C GLN A 115 7.78 5.22 -9.77
N LEU A 116 6.63 4.54 -9.88
CA LEU A 116 6.31 3.65 -10.99
C LEU A 116 5.53 4.35 -12.11
N ALA A 117 4.56 5.21 -11.74
CA ALA A 117 3.63 5.79 -12.70
C ALA A 117 3.48 7.32 -12.62
N GLY A 118 4.19 8.00 -11.71
CA GLY A 118 4.10 9.46 -11.57
C GLY A 118 2.72 9.99 -11.15
N GLU A 119 1.76 9.10 -10.85
CA GLU A 119 0.41 9.46 -10.44
C GLU A 119 0.39 9.86 -8.97
N ASN A 120 0.26 11.16 -8.67
CA ASN A 120 0.46 11.68 -7.32
C ASN A 120 -0.82 11.71 -6.49
N ALA A 121 -1.76 12.60 -6.82
CA ALA A 121 -2.93 12.91 -6.01
C ALA A 121 -4.21 12.36 -6.66
N ASN A 122 -4.27 11.06 -6.88
CA ASN A 122 -5.41 10.36 -7.43
C ASN A 122 -6.13 9.58 -6.33
N GLU A 123 -7.37 9.97 -6.02
CA GLU A 123 -8.17 9.29 -4.98
C GLU A 123 -8.45 7.81 -5.29
N LYS A 124 -8.41 7.42 -6.57
CA LYS A 124 -8.61 6.03 -7.01
C LYS A 124 -7.35 5.16 -6.84
N ASN A 125 -6.21 5.78 -6.53
CA ASN A 125 -4.92 5.13 -6.33
C ASN A 125 -4.43 5.19 -4.87
N LEU A 126 -5.25 5.70 -3.94
CA LEU A 126 -4.84 5.91 -2.55
C LEU A 126 -5.76 5.17 -1.58
N ILE A 127 -5.20 4.29 -0.76
CA ILE A 127 -5.92 3.59 0.30
C ILE A 127 -5.41 4.00 1.69
N THR A 128 -6.21 3.74 2.72
CA THR A 128 -5.77 3.79 4.12
C THR A 128 -4.90 2.58 4.40
N GLY A 129 -3.60 2.72 4.24
CA GLY A 129 -2.61 1.68 4.46
C GLY A 129 -1.81 1.94 5.74
N THR A 130 -1.41 0.88 6.44
CA THR A 130 -0.51 1.02 7.59
C THR A 130 0.91 1.39 7.13
N ARG A 131 1.69 1.95 8.04
CA ARG A 131 3.12 2.16 7.79
C ARG A 131 3.82 0.84 7.43
N TYR A 132 3.45 -0.24 8.09
CA TYR A 132 4.02 -1.57 7.84
C TYR A 132 3.66 -2.11 6.45
N LEU A 133 2.39 -2.02 6.04
CA LEU A 133 1.96 -2.35 4.68
C LEU A 133 2.81 -1.58 3.64
N ASN A 134 2.87 -0.26 3.80
CA ASN A 134 3.48 0.64 2.81
C ASN A 134 5.00 0.40 2.67
N VAL A 135 5.73 0.37 3.80
CA VAL A 135 7.19 0.39 3.80
C VAL A 135 7.82 -1.00 3.86
N THR A 136 7.25 -1.89 4.68
CA THR A 136 7.80 -3.24 4.85
C THR A 136 7.22 -4.21 3.85
N GLY A 137 5.94 -4.02 3.50
CA GLY A 137 5.21 -4.90 2.61
C GLY A 137 5.36 -4.54 1.13
N MET A 138 4.85 -3.39 0.70
CA MET A 138 4.75 -3.06 -0.73
C MET A 138 6.06 -2.53 -1.34
N LEU A 139 6.76 -1.63 -0.64
CA LEU A 139 7.93 -0.93 -1.18
C LEU A 139 9.03 -1.84 -1.75
N PRO A 140 9.37 -3.01 -1.18
CA PRO A 140 10.36 -3.91 -1.78
C PRO A 140 9.97 -4.39 -3.18
N PHE A 141 8.70 -4.71 -3.42
CA PHE A 141 8.19 -5.13 -4.72
C PHE A 141 8.12 -3.97 -5.72
N GLU A 142 7.73 -2.79 -5.27
CA GLU A 142 7.76 -1.58 -6.11
C GLU A 142 9.19 -1.24 -6.55
N ASN A 143 10.16 -1.37 -5.66
CA ASN A 143 11.57 -1.15 -5.98
C ASN A 143 12.09 -2.17 -7.00
N GLU A 144 11.70 -3.45 -6.90
CA GLU A 144 12.05 -4.49 -7.86
C GLU A 144 11.57 -4.12 -9.28
N VAL A 145 10.30 -3.69 -9.38
CA VAL A 145 9.73 -3.23 -10.66
C VAL A 145 10.46 -1.99 -11.19
N ALA A 146 10.67 -0.99 -10.34
CA ALA A 146 11.36 0.24 -10.73
C ALA A 146 12.79 -0.02 -11.22
N ASP A 147 13.56 -0.80 -10.47
CA ASP A 147 14.95 -1.15 -10.80
C ASP A 147 15.04 -1.90 -12.13
N TYR A 148 14.09 -2.82 -12.40
CA TYR A 148 14.04 -3.53 -13.67
C TYR A 148 13.76 -2.60 -14.84
N VAL A 149 12.72 -1.76 -14.75
CA VAL A 149 12.36 -0.80 -15.79
C VAL A 149 13.48 0.22 -16.04
N GLU A 150 14.09 0.73 -14.97
CA GLU A 150 15.20 1.69 -15.08
C GLU A 150 16.43 1.08 -15.76
N SER A 151 16.78 -0.16 -15.41
CA SER A 151 17.98 -0.81 -15.92
C SER A 151 17.85 -1.35 -17.34
N THR A 152 16.66 -1.84 -17.71
CA THR A 152 16.44 -2.50 -19.01
C THR A 152 15.74 -1.61 -20.04
N GLY A 153 14.86 -0.71 -19.60
CA GLY A 153 13.94 0.03 -20.45
C GLY A 153 12.74 -0.81 -20.92
N ASN A 154 12.59 -2.03 -20.43
CA ASN A 154 11.49 -2.92 -20.73
C ASN A 154 10.24 -2.56 -19.93
N HIS A 155 9.13 -3.24 -20.23
CA HIS A 155 7.82 -3.04 -19.61
C HIS A 155 7.55 -4.09 -18.53
N VAL A 156 6.76 -3.70 -17.51
CA VAL A 156 6.26 -4.60 -16.49
C VAL A 156 4.75 -4.40 -16.33
N LEU A 157 3.96 -5.42 -16.62
CA LEU A 157 2.56 -5.43 -16.20
C LEU A 157 2.53 -5.46 -14.68
N TYR A 158 1.79 -4.53 -14.08
CA TYR A 158 1.71 -4.36 -12.64
C TYR A 158 0.26 -4.11 -12.23
N ARG A 159 -0.29 -4.97 -11.38
CA ARG A 159 -1.66 -4.89 -10.92
C ARG A 159 -1.72 -4.99 -9.40
N VAL A 160 -2.44 -4.07 -8.78
CA VAL A 160 -2.68 -4.07 -7.34
C VAL A 160 -4.18 -4.06 -7.07
N THR A 161 -4.62 -5.07 -6.32
CA THR A 161 -6.03 -5.27 -5.98
C THR A 161 -6.20 -5.17 -4.47
N PRO A 162 -6.82 -4.10 -3.94
CA PRO A 162 -7.15 -4.04 -2.53
C PRO A 162 -8.26 -5.05 -2.19
N VAL A 163 -8.12 -5.74 -1.06
CA VAL A 163 -9.04 -6.79 -0.61
C VAL A 163 -9.77 -6.31 0.64
N TYR A 164 -11.10 -6.23 0.56
CA TYR A 164 -11.96 -5.80 1.64
C TYR A 164 -12.84 -6.96 2.12
N ASP A 165 -13.01 -7.08 3.44
CA ASP A 165 -13.97 -8.02 4.03
C ASP A 165 -15.34 -7.35 4.16
N GLY A 166 -16.31 -7.79 3.37
CA GLY A 166 -17.66 -7.23 3.34
C GLY A 166 -17.65 -5.70 3.14
N ASP A 167 -18.30 -4.99 4.05
CA ASP A 167 -18.45 -3.53 4.01
C ASP A 167 -17.33 -2.78 4.76
N ASN A 168 -16.23 -3.43 5.10
CA ASN A 168 -15.09 -2.79 5.77
C ASN A 168 -14.55 -1.62 4.95
N LEU A 169 -14.28 -0.49 5.61
CA LEU A 169 -13.76 0.72 4.96
C LEU A 169 -12.24 0.66 4.72
N VAL A 170 -11.53 -0.17 5.49
CA VAL A 170 -10.08 -0.39 5.36
C VAL A 170 -9.83 -1.76 4.76
N ALA A 171 -9.00 -1.84 3.73
CA ALA A 171 -8.62 -3.11 3.13
C ALA A 171 -7.85 -3.97 4.14
N SER A 172 -8.12 -5.27 4.19
CA SER A 172 -7.35 -6.24 4.97
C SER A 172 -5.92 -6.43 4.45
N GLY A 173 -5.71 -6.10 3.19
CA GLY A 173 -4.42 -6.11 2.49
C GLY A 173 -4.60 -5.83 1.01
N VAL A 174 -3.53 -6.00 0.26
CA VAL A 174 -3.52 -5.85 -1.19
C VAL A 174 -2.87 -7.08 -1.85
N GLN A 175 -3.46 -7.55 -2.94
CA GLN A 175 -2.76 -8.45 -3.84
C GLN A 175 -1.93 -7.60 -4.80
N MET A 176 -0.66 -7.94 -4.95
CA MET A 176 0.27 -7.32 -5.90
C MET A 176 0.74 -8.38 -6.89
N GLU A 177 0.61 -8.08 -8.17
CA GLU A 177 1.05 -8.94 -9.26
C GLU A 177 1.93 -8.14 -10.22
N ALA A 178 3.02 -8.73 -10.66
CA ALA A 178 3.89 -8.16 -11.68
C ALA A 178 4.46 -9.23 -12.60
N GLU A 179 4.63 -8.87 -13.88
CA GLU A 179 5.33 -9.71 -14.84
C GLU A 179 6.02 -8.84 -15.90
N SER A 180 7.31 -9.05 -16.10
CA SER A 180 8.06 -8.36 -17.14
C SER A 180 7.68 -8.89 -18.52
N VAL A 181 7.39 -7.95 -19.46
CA VAL A 181 6.73 -8.26 -20.73
C VAL A 181 7.69 -8.90 -21.74
N GLU A 182 8.79 -8.23 -22.07
CA GLU A 182 9.67 -8.62 -23.18
C GLU A 182 10.39 -9.94 -22.93
N ASP A 183 10.71 -10.24 -21.68
CA ASP A 183 11.41 -11.46 -21.29
C ASP A 183 10.48 -12.51 -20.62
N LYS A 184 9.17 -12.25 -20.65
CA LYS A 184 8.12 -13.17 -20.18
C LYS A 184 8.33 -13.60 -18.72
N GLY A 185 8.48 -12.62 -17.85
CA GLY A 185 8.63 -12.82 -16.43
C GLY A 185 10.02 -13.27 -15.97
N ALA A 186 11.02 -13.30 -16.85
CA ALA A 186 12.36 -13.71 -16.44
C ALA A 186 13.08 -12.66 -15.56
N GLY A 187 12.73 -11.40 -15.72
CA GLY A 187 13.30 -10.30 -14.92
C GLY A 187 12.48 -9.98 -13.68
N VAL A 188 11.16 -9.90 -13.82
CA VAL A 188 10.21 -9.64 -12.72
C VAL A 188 9.03 -10.58 -12.87
N SER A 189 8.73 -11.35 -11.84
CA SER A 189 7.51 -12.17 -11.77
C SER A 189 7.14 -12.44 -10.33
N PHE A 190 6.01 -11.90 -9.86
CA PHE A 190 5.50 -12.19 -8.54
C PHE A 190 3.97 -12.07 -8.46
N ASN A 191 3.38 -12.80 -7.52
CA ASN A 191 1.99 -12.70 -7.11
C ASN A 191 1.91 -12.91 -5.59
N VAL A 192 1.72 -11.82 -4.86
CA VAL A 192 1.77 -11.81 -3.41
C VAL A 192 0.57 -11.10 -2.82
N TYR A 193 0.16 -11.51 -1.63
CA TYR A 193 -0.76 -10.75 -0.80
C TYR A 193 0.00 -10.09 0.34
N VAL A 194 -0.08 -8.77 0.43
CA VAL A 194 0.56 -7.95 1.44
C VAL A 194 -0.46 -7.55 2.49
N TYR A 195 -0.19 -7.89 3.76
CA TYR A 195 -1.13 -7.65 4.87
C TYR A 195 -1.17 -6.19 5.30
N ASN A 196 -2.37 -5.64 5.44
CA ASN A 196 -2.57 -4.29 5.99
C ASN A 196 -2.67 -4.33 7.51
N VAL A 197 -1.60 -4.72 8.15
CA VAL A 197 -1.45 -4.82 9.60
C VAL A 197 -0.37 -3.85 10.09
N GLN A 198 -0.35 -3.60 11.39
CA GLN A 198 0.76 -2.90 12.04
C GLN A 198 1.12 -3.67 13.33
N PRO A 199 2.32 -4.26 13.43
CA PRO A 199 2.74 -4.91 14.66
C PRO A 199 2.55 -4.01 15.88
N GLY A 200 1.89 -4.53 16.91
CA GLY A 200 1.59 -3.79 18.14
C GLY A 200 0.37 -2.87 18.08
N VAL A 201 -0.43 -2.93 17.03
CA VAL A 201 -1.68 -2.16 16.90
C VAL A 201 -2.80 -3.08 16.44
N ILE A 202 -3.94 -2.99 17.12
CA ILE A 202 -5.20 -3.63 16.73
C ILE A 202 -5.98 -2.64 15.88
N ILE A 203 -6.43 -3.07 14.71
CA ILE A 203 -7.16 -2.24 13.74
C ILE A 203 -8.60 -2.76 13.63
N ASP A 204 -9.58 -1.86 13.75
CA ASP A 204 -10.96 -2.11 13.32
C ASP A 204 -11.09 -1.76 11.84
N TYR A 205 -11.06 -2.75 10.98
CA TYR A 205 -11.15 -2.57 9.54
C TYR A 205 -12.51 -2.03 9.08
N ALA A 206 -13.56 -2.19 9.87
CA ALA A 206 -14.87 -1.65 9.52
C ALA A 206 -14.88 -0.12 9.51
N THR A 207 -14.12 0.51 10.40
CA THR A 207 -14.12 1.96 10.60
C THR A 207 -12.78 2.63 10.33
N GLY A 208 -11.67 1.92 10.52
CA GLY A 208 -10.32 2.46 10.56
C GLY A 208 -9.88 2.91 11.95
N ASP A 209 -10.73 2.74 12.97
CA ASP A 209 -10.33 2.96 14.36
C ASP A 209 -9.23 1.97 14.78
N SER A 210 -8.46 2.32 15.80
CA SER A 210 -7.36 1.46 16.23
C SER A 210 -7.03 1.67 17.69
N GLU A 211 -6.42 0.65 18.29
CA GLU A 211 -5.92 0.70 19.66
C GLU A 211 -4.55 0.00 19.76
N ALA A 212 -3.79 0.38 20.80
CA ALA A 212 -2.52 -0.28 21.06
C ALA A 212 -2.77 -1.72 21.50
N ASP A 213 -2.06 -2.68 20.92
CA ASP A 213 -2.09 -4.07 21.35
C ASP A 213 -1.45 -4.19 22.76
N PRO A 214 -2.22 -4.55 23.79
CA PRO A 214 -1.71 -4.63 25.15
C PRO A 214 -0.74 -5.80 25.36
N ASP A 215 -0.75 -6.79 24.48
CA ASP A 215 0.09 -7.98 24.57
C ASP A 215 1.39 -7.85 23.74
N TYR A 216 1.51 -6.77 22.97
CA TYR A 216 2.71 -6.51 22.17
C TYR A 216 3.87 -6.04 23.03
N VAL A 217 5.01 -6.72 22.90
CA VAL A 217 6.27 -6.32 23.53
C VAL A 217 7.11 -5.54 22.53
N VAL A 218 7.33 -4.25 22.81
CA VAL A 218 8.17 -3.40 21.97
C VAL A 218 9.59 -3.98 21.93
N PRO A 219 10.16 -4.24 20.75
CA PRO A 219 11.52 -4.74 20.62
C PRO A 219 12.53 -3.80 21.30
N GLY A 220 13.28 -4.31 22.28
CA GLY A 220 14.30 -3.54 23.02
C GLY A 220 13.84 -3.06 24.40
N GLU A 221 12.57 -3.12 24.76
CA GLU A 221 12.11 -2.96 26.13
C GLU A 221 12.24 -4.31 26.88
N ASN A 222 13.21 -4.38 27.78
CA ASN A 222 13.31 -5.52 28.70
C ASN A 222 12.01 -5.63 29.52
N ALA A 223 11.47 -6.83 29.62
CA ALA A 223 10.31 -7.20 30.42
C ALA A 223 10.55 -7.05 31.94
N SER A 224 11.00 -5.88 32.36
CA SER A 224 11.26 -5.55 33.77
C SER A 224 10.81 -4.12 34.02
N THR A 225 9.51 -3.91 34.18
CA THR A 225 8.92 -2.93 35.12
C THR A 225 7.40 -2.87 34.95
N LYS A 226 6.69 -3.92 35.31
CA LYS A 226 5.30 -3.73 35.81
C LYS A 226 5.39 -3.64 37.34
N VAL A 227 5.75 -2.47 37.84
CA VAL A 227 5.46 -2.09 39.22
C VAL A 227 4.35 -1.04 39.18
N SER A 228 3.26 -1.39 39.75
CA SER A 228 2.11 -0.55 40.04
C SER A 228 2.55 0.76 40.69
N GLU A 229 2.19 1.89 40.11
CA GLU A 229 2.06 3.14 40.84
C GLU A 229 0.67 3.74 40.62
N GLY A 230 0.06 4.00 41.74
CA GLY A 230 -1.29 4.47 41.89
C GLY A 230 -1.45 5.96 41.61
N LYS A 231 -2.70 6.29 41.50
CA LYS A 231 -3.36 7.60 41.46
C LYS A 231 -2.56 8.79 41.97
N GLY A 232 -2.59 9.84 41.18
CA GLY A 232 -2.37 11.22 41.61
C GLY A 232 -3.05 12.15 40.58
N ASP A 233 -4.21 12.68 41.01
CA ASP A 233 -4.87 13.83 40.38
C ASP A 233 -3.90 15.01 40.34
N ASP A 234 -3.90 15.77 39.21
CA ASP A 234 -4.09 17.22 39.29
C ASP A 234 -4.18 17.85 37.87
N ASP A 235 -5.23 18.59 37.73
CA ASP A 235 -5.65 19.61 36.79
C ASP A 235 -4.56 20.66 36.51
N GLN A 236 -4.34 21.01 35.21
CA GLN A 236 -4.28 22.43 34.80
C GLN A 236 -4.13 22.62 33.27
N THR A 237 -5.07 23.38 32.80
CA THR A 237 -5.21 24.07 31.54
C THR A 237 -3.97 24.86 31.08
N ALA A 238 -3.63 24.79 29.77
CA ALA A 238 -3.11 25.95 29.04
C ALA A 238 -3.31 25.78 27.52
N GLU A 239 -3.81 26.84 26.94
CA GLU A 239 -4.16 27.06 25.54
C GLU A 239 -2.98 27.14 24.57
N ALA A 240 -3.34 26.84 23.31
CA ALA A 240 -2.95 27.51 22.06
C ALA A 240 -1.50 27.46 21.57
N GLY A 241 -1.38 26.90 20.41
CA GLY A 241 -0.25 27.08 19.51
C GLY A 241 -0.44 26.33 18.20
N MET A 242 -1.22 26.89 17.28
CA MET A 242 -1.22 26.47 15.87
C MET A 242 0.17 26.70 15.29
N ILE A 243 0.81 25.64 14.82
CA ILE A 243 1.67 25.71 13.61
C ILE A 243 1.51 24.36 12.93
N GLY A 244 1.04 24.41 11.67
CA GLY A 244 0.93 23.24 10.83
C GLY A 244 2.30 22.75 10.41
N GLU A 245 2.58 21.47 10.66
CA GLU A 245 3.63 20.76 9.96
C GLU A 245 3.00 19.57 9.23
N THR A 246 2.93 19.76 7.92
CA THR A 246 2.68 18.70 6.97
C THR A 246 3.95 17.87 6.85
N GLN A 247 4.03 16.76 7.56
CA GLN A 247 5.05 15.76 7.31
C GLN A 247 4.38 14.46 6.87
N ASP A 248 4.10 14.38 5.57
CA ASP A 248 4.02 13.10 4.89
C ASP A 248 5.47 12.66 4.66
N THR A 249 6.06 12.02 5.65
CA THR A 249 7.39 11.41 5.50
C THR A 249 7.21 10.00 4.96
N GLU A 250 7.09 9.87 3.65
CA GLU A 250 7.73 8.72 3.02
C GLU A 250 9.24 8.96 3.11
N SER A 251 9.95 8.04 3.70
CA SER A 251 11.39 8.12 3.81
C SER A 251 11.99 8.07 2.41
N ASP A 252 12.43 9.22 1.92
CA ASP A 252 13.43 9.31 0.87
C ASP A 252 14.70 8.64 1.39
N ILE A 253 14.83 7.33 1.10
CA ILE A 253 16.13 6.66 1.26
C ILE A 253 16.92 7.06 0.01
N GLY A 254 17.51 8.26 0.09
CA GLY A 254 18.42 8.77 -0.89
C GLY A 254 19.48 7.73 -1.23
N ARG A 255 19.48 7.28 -2.47
CA ARG A 255 20.64 6.63 -3.06
C ARG A 255 21.77 7.64 -3.07
N ASP A 256 22.72 7.48 -2.17
CA ASP A 256 23.99 8.20 -2.19
C ASP A 256 24.74 7.83 -3.48
N LYS A 257 24.70 8.72 -4.48
CA LYS A 257 25.53 8.62 -5.67
C LYS A 257 26.89 9.22 -5.35
N THR A 258 27.80 8.40 -4.84
CA THR A 258 29.24 8.72 -4.85
C THR A 258 30.02 7.58 -5.51
N GLY A 259 30.59 7.86 -6.66
CA GLY A 259 31.59 7.01 -7.32
C GLY A 259 31.48 7.04 -8.83
#